data_5f8ded03daa4e112e037facb8de88fd2
#
_entry.id   5f8ded03daa4e112e037facb8de88fd2
#
_cell.length_a   1.000
_cell.length_b   1.000
_cell.length_c   1.000
_cell.angle_alpha   90.00
_cell.angle_beta   90.00
_cell.angle_gamma   90.00
#
_symmetry.space_group_name_H-M   'P 1'
#
loop_
_entity.id
_entity.type
_entity.pdbx_description
1 polymer ?
#
loop_
_entity_poly.entity_id
_entity_poly.type
_entity_poly.pdbx_seq_one_letter_code
_entity_poly.pdbx_strand_id
1 'polypeptide(L)'
;MTLEELRNQIDILDRQLVELLSERARAALMIGHLKVATSLPVYEPAREKVIFANVRAANKGPLPDIELTHIYERIIDVMRALQRNELASERNALAKASGSAATGTGVGDDSSGHATGAQKPQRQKPVAEAPCDAPETGNKQ
;
A
#
# COMPACT_ATOMS: atom_id res chain seq x y z
N MET A 1 0.77 -33.42 30.00
CA MET A 1 1.33 -32.36 29.10
C MET A 1 2.00 -31.31 29.97
N THR A 2 3.27 -31.09 29.76
CA THR A 2 4.05 -30.11 30.51
C THR A 2 3.97 -28.71 29.86
N LEU A 3 4.32 -27.67 30.61
CA LEU A 3 4.38 -26.31 30.07
C LEU A 3 5.38 -26.21 28.90
N GLU A 4 6.48 -26.95 28.98
CA GLU A 4 7.51 -26.95 27.93
C GLU A 4 7.01 -27.65 26.65
N GLU A 5 6.27 -28.72 26.76
CA GLU A 5 5.64 -29.38 25.61
C GLU A 5 4.64 -28.47 24.89
N LEU A 6 3.84 -27.69 25.65
CA LEU A 6 2.91 -26.74 25.08
C LEU A 6 3.61 -25.57 24.37
N ARG A 7 4.70 -25.06 24.93
CA ARG A 7 5.53 -24.02 24.28
C ARG A 7 6.13 -24.52 22.97
N ASN A 8 6.71 -25.71 23.00
CA ASN A 8 7.25 -26.35 21.79
C ASN A 8 6.18 -26.54 20.70
N GLN A 9 4.94 -26.88 21.12
CA GLN A 9 3.83 -26.98 20.17
C GLN A 9 3.48 -25.64 19.56
N ILE A 10 3.45 -24.56 20.35
CA ILE A 10 3.25 -23.18 19.84
C ILE A 10 4.35 -22.82 18.85
N ASP A 11 5.62 -23.08 19.17
CA ASP A 11 6.75 -22.79 18.25
C ASP A 11 6.63 -23.51 16.91
N ILE A 12 6.08 -24.71 16.89
CA ILE A 12 5.82 -25.46 15.66
C ILE A 12 4.71 -24.77 14.86
N LEU A 13 3.61 -24.39 15.52
CA LEU A 13 2.50 -23.70 14.88
C LEU A 13 2.91 -22.33 14.33
N ASP A 14 3.75 -21.59 15.05
CA ASP A 14 4.26 -20.30 14.59
C ASP A 14 5.10 -20.43 13.33
N ARG A 15 5.95 -21.46 13.23
CA ARG A 15 6.70 -21.73 11.99
C ARG A 15 5.77 -22.02 10.80
N GLN A 16 4.74 -22.84 11.01
CA GLN A 16 3.75 -23.13 9.98
C GLN A 16 2.97 -21.88 9.57
N LEU A 17 2.60 -21.02 10.55
CA LEU A 17 1.92 -19.75 10.28
C LEU A 17 2.77 -18.82 9.44
N VAL A 18 4.07 -18.67 9.75
CA VAL A 18 5.02 -17.86 8.97
C VAL A 18 5.15 -18.37 7.54
N GLU A 19 5.20 -19.70 7.35
CA GLU A 19 5.25 -20.31 6.04
C GLU A 19 4.00 -20.00 5.21
N LEU A 20 2.81 -20.19 5.78
CA LEU A 20 1.53 -19.88 5.13
C LEU A 20 1.39 -18.38 4.81
N LEU A 21 1.83 -17.49 5.70
CA LEU A 21 1.85 -16.06 5.43
C LEU A 21 2.79 -15.70 4.28
N SER A 22 3.94 -16.37 4.19
CA SER A 22 4.90 -16.18 3.10
C SER A 22 4.35 -16.67 1.74
N GLU A 23 3.66 -17.80 1.72
CA GLU A 23 2.96 -18.29 0.53
C GLU A 23 1.86 -17.33 0.09
N ARG A 24 1.07 -16.85 1.04
CA ARG A 24 0.04 -15.85 0.79
C ARG A 24 0.62 -14.55 0.22
N ALA A 25 1.77 -14.11 0.72
CA ALA A 25 2.48 -12.94 0.22
C ALA A 25 2.92 -13.12 -1.23
N ARG A 26 3.49 -14.28 -1.58
CA ARG A 26 3.87 -14.59 -2.98
C ARG A 26 2.66 -14.54 -3.91
N ALA A 27 1.54 -15.16 -3.51
CA ALA A 27 0.30 -15.11 -4.28
C ALA A 27 -0.24 -13.66 -4.42
N ALA A 28 -0.15 -12.85 -3.36
CA ALA A 28 -0.55 -11.45 -3.41
C ALA A 28 0.30 -10.64 -4.40
N LEU A 29 1.62 -10.85 -4.43
CA LEU A 29 2.52 -10.22 -5.41
C LEU A 29 2.16 -10.61 -6.84
N MET A 30 1.94 -11.89 -7.10
CA MET A 30 1.52 -12.35 -8.44
C MET A 30 0.21 -11.69 -8.89
N ILE A 31 -0.77 -11.54 -7.99
CA ILE A 31 -2.01 -10.81 -8.27
C ILE A 31 -1.70 -9.33 -8.57
N GLY A 32 -0.78 -8.71 -7.83
CA GLY A 32 -0.33 -7.34 -8.06
C GLY A 32 0.19 -7.14 -9.48
N HIS A 33 1.07 -8.00 -9.96
CA HIS A 33 1.61 -7.97 -11.32
C HIS A 33 0.52 -8.15 -12.39
N LEU A 34 -0.40 -9.10 -12.20
CA LEU A 34 -1.53 -9.30 -13.10
C LEU A 34 -2.44 -8.07 -13.18
N LYS A 35 -2.71 -7.41 -12.05
CA LYS A 35 -3.53 -6.19 -12.01
C LYS A 35 -2.89 -5.02 -12.75
N VAL A 36 -1.58 -4.87 -12.66
CA VAL A 36 -0.86 -3.85 -13.44
C VAL A 36 -1.00 -4.12 -14.93
N ALA A 37 -0.81 -5.36 -15.35
CA ALA A 37 -0.95 -5.73 -16.76
C ALA A 37 -2.38 -5.50 -17.30
N THR A 38 -3.40 -5.55 -16.44
CA THR A 38 -4.80 -5.37 -16.79
C THR A 38 -5.38 -4.00 -16.38
N SER A 39 -4.55 -3.10 -15.85
CA SER A 39 -4.96 -1.78 -15.32
C SER A 39 -6.05 -1.84 -14.23
N LEU A 40 -6.10 -2.92 -13.47
CA LEU A 40 -7.04 -3.09 -12.36
C LEU A 40 -6.49 -2.45 -11.06
N PRO A 41 -7.37 -1.93 -10.19
CA PRO A 41 -6.93 -1.34 -8.92
C PRO A 41 -6.41 -2.40 -7.95
N VAL A 42 -5.38 -2.06 -7.18
CA VAL A 42 -4.84 -2.93 -6.11
C VAL A 42 -5.88 -3.11 -4.98
N TYR A 43 -6.61 -2.06 -4.66
CA TYR A 43 -7.63 -2.08 -3.62
C TYR A 43 -8.99 -2.56 -4.17
N GLU A 44 -9.52 -3.64 -3.59
CA GLU A 44 -10.79 -4.24 -3.96
C GLU A 44 -11.66 -4.51 -2.70
N PRO A 45 -12.51 -3.55 -2.28
CA PRO A 45 -13.33 -3.69 -1.08
C PRO A 45 -14.28 -4.89 -1.13
N ALA A 46 -14.82 -5.22 -2.30
CA ALA A 46 -15.70 -6.37 -2.48
C ALA A 46 -14.96 -7.69 -2.19
N ARG A 47 -13.71 -7.81 -2.65
CA ARG A 47 -12.88 -8.98 -2.38
C ARG A 47 -12.53 -9.11 -0.90
N GLU A 48 -12.24 -8.00 -0.23
CA GLU A 48 -11.94 -8.00 1.21
C GLU A 48 -13.12 -8.50 2.03
N LYS A 49 -14.35 -8.07 1.70
CA LYS A 49 -15.57 -8.58 2.35
C LYS A 49 -15.72 -10.10 2.22
N VAL A 50 -15.40 -10.66 1.04
CA VAL A 50 -15.41 -12.10 0.82
C VAL A 50 -14.37 -12.82 1.68
N ILE A 51 -13.16 -12.25 1.77
CA ILE A 51 -12.09 -12.80 2.63
C ILE A 51 -12.56 -12.87 4.08
N PHE A 52 -13.09 -11.78 4.63
CA PHE A 52 -13.59 -11.75 6.01
C PHE A 52 -14.74 -12.73 6.25
N ALA A 53 -15.66 -12.87 5.30
CA ALA A 53 -16.74 -13.86 5.40
C ALA A 53 -16.19 -15.29 5.43
N ASN A 54 -15.23 -15.62 4.55
CA ASN A 54 -14.62 -16.94 4.49
C ASN A 54 -13.82 -17.27 5.76
N VAL A 55 -13.09 -16.29 6.28
CA VAL A 55 -12.30 -16.45 7.51
C VAL A 55 -13.19 -16.73 8.71
N ARG A 56 -14.28 -15.98 8.86
CA ARG A 56 -15.25 -16.24 9.92
C ARG A 56 -15.94 -17.59 9.77
N ALA A 57 -16.30 -17.97 8.56
CA ALA A 57 -16.92 -19.28 8.30
C ALA A 57 -15.97 -20.46 8.59
N ALA A 58 -14.67 -20.27 8.40
CA ALA A 58 -13.64 -21.27 8.69
C ALA A 58 -13.28 -21.35 10.16
N ASN A 59 -13.60 -20.33 10.96
CA ASN A 59 -13.27 -20.27 12.38
C ASN A 59 -14.10 -21.27 13.18
N LYS A 60 -13.43 -22.18 13.88
CA LYS A 60 -14.03 -23.17 14.78
C LYS A 60 -13.78 -22.85 16.26
N GLY A 61 -13.25 -21.65 16.57
CA GLY A 61 -12.77 -21.29 17.90
C GLY A 61 -11.45 -21.98 18.27
N PRO A 62 -10.89 -21.71 19.44
CA PRO A 62 -11.38 -20.86 20.52
C PRO A 62 -11.20 -19.33 20.30
N LEU A 63 -10.55 -18.91 19.20
CA LEU A 63 -10.34 -17.49 18.90
C LEU A 63 -11.66 -16.82 18.53
N PRO A 64 -12.06 -15.68 19.16
CA PRO A 64 -13.26 -14.96 18.79
C PRO A 64 -13.19 -14.42 17.35
N ASP A 65 -14.32 -14.42 16.63
CA ASP A 65 -14.40 -13.97 15.25
C ASP A 65 -13.95 -12.51 15.06
N ILE A 66 -14.21 -11.66 16.05
CA ILE A 66 -13.78 -10.26 16.01
C ILE A 66 -12.26 -10.13 16.03
N GLU A 67 -11.59 -10.88 16.90
CA GLU A 67 -10.12 -10.86 16.99
C GLU A 67 -9.48 -11.46 15.75
N LEU A 68 -10.05 -12.53 15.23
CA LEU A 68 -9.60 -13.12 13.97
C LEU A 68 -9.76 -12.14 12.81
N THR A 69 -10.84 -11.35 12.78
CA THR A 69 -11.06 -10.30 11.78
C THR A 69 -9.97 -9.23 11.87
N HIS A 70 -9.63 -8.73 13.05
CA HIS A 70 -8.57 -7.75 13.25
C HIS A 70 -7.20 -8.26 12.77
N ILE A 71 -6.88 -9.53 13.04
CA ILE A 71 -5.65 -10.15 12.52
C ILE A 71 -5.65 -10.14 11.00
N TYR A 72 -6.76 -10.51 10.37
CA TYR A 72 -6.86 -10.55 8.91
C TYR A 72 -6.87 -9.16 8.26
N GLU A 73 -7.43 -8.15 8.90
CA GLU A 73 -7.28 -6.74 8.48
C GLU A 73 -5.80 -6.37 8.38
N ARG A 74 -5.01 -6.70 9.41
CA ARG A 74 -3.58 -6.44 9.40
C ARG A 74 -2.84 -7.23 8.33
N ILE A 75 -3.18 -8.50 8.12
CA ILE A 75 -2.61 -9.32 7.05
C ILE A 75 -2.89 -8.70 5.68
N ILE A 76 -4.13 -8.28 5.42
CA ILE A 76 -4.53 -7.65 4.16
C ILE A 76 -3.78 -6.34 3.94
N ASP A 77 -3.66 -5.50 4.97
CA ASP A 77 -2.92 -4.24 4.89
C ASP A 77 -1.45 -4.43 4.55
N VAL A 78 -0.79 -5.40 5.19
CA VAL A 78 0.61 -5.74 4.91
C VAL A 78 0.77 -6.24 3.48
N MET A 79 -0.11 -7.12 3.00
CA MET A 79 -0.06 -7.64 1.62
C MET A 79 -0.28 -6.53 0.58
N ARG A 80 -1.18 -5.59 0.86
CA ARG A 80 -1.44 -4.43 0.02
C ARG A 80 -0.24 -3.48 -0.02
N ALA A 81 0.41 -3.26 1.12
CA ALA A 81 1.64 -2.46 1.19
C ALA A 81 2.78 -3.13 0.40
N LEU A 82 2.94 -4.45 0.53
CA LEU A 82 3.92 -5.24 -0.20
C LEU A 82 3.72 -5.10 -1.73
N GLN A 83 2.50 -5.27 -2.22
CA GLN A 83 2.17 -5.07 -3.63
C GLN A 83 2.53 -3.67 -4.12
N ARG A 84 2.16 -2.62 -3.38
CA ARG A 84 2.47 -1.22 -3.77
C ARG A 84 3.97 -0.97 -3.84
N ASN A 85 4.73 -1.47 -2.87
CA ASN A 85 6.18 -1.26 -2.82
C ASN A 85 6.91 -1.98 -3.96
N GLU A 86 6.53 -3.20 -4.27
CA GLU A 86 7.10 -3.97 -5.38
C GLU A 86 6.85 -3.28 -6.72
N LEU A 87 5.59 -2.90 -6.98
CA LEU A 87 5.21 -2.20 -8.22
C LEU A 87 5.87 -0.82 -8.35
N ALA A 88 6.13 -0.12 -7.25
CA ALA A 88 6.88 1.13 -7.25
C ALA A 88 8.36 0.89 -7.58
N SER A 89 8.96 -0.17 -7.03
CA SER A 89 10.33 -0.57 -7.29
C SER A 89 10.56 -0.92 -8.78
N GLU A 90 9.67 -1.70 -9.37
CA GLU A 90 9.72 -2.06 -10.79
C GLU A 90 9.60 -0.84 -11.71
N ARG A 91 8.67 0.07 -11.43
CA ARG A 91 8.53 1.32 -12.20
C ARG A 91 9.79 2.16 -12.14
N ASN A 92 10.41 2.29 -10.98
CA ASN A 92 11.65 3.03 -10.80
C ASN A 92 12.83 2.37 -11.54
N ALA A 93 12.90 1.04 -11.56
CA ALA A 93 13.91 0.30 -12.31
C ALA A 93 13.78 0.51 -13.83
N LEU A 94 12.56 0.46 -14.35
CA LEU A 94 12.26 0.71 -15.76
C LEU A 94 12.58 2.16 -16.16
N ALA A 95 12.25 3.13 -15.32
CA ALA A 95 12.56 4.54 -15.57
C ALA A 95 14.08 4.80 -15.62
N LYS A 96 14.86 4.16 -14.76
CA LYS A 96 16.32 4.24 -14.78
C LYS A 96 16.92 3.58 -16.05
N ALA A 97 16.37 2.46 -16.48
CA ALA A 97 16.82 1.75 -17.68
C ALA A 97 16.55 2.56 -18.96
N SER A 98 15.41 3.25 -19.03
CA SER A 98 15.06 4.10 -20.17
C SER A 98 15.81 5.44 -20.21
N GLY A 99 16.20 5.96 -19.03
CA GLY A 99 16.97 7.21 -18.92
C GLY A 99 18.46 7.08 -19.28
N SER A 100 19.02 5.86 -19.27
CA SER A 100 20.42 5.61 -19.61
C SER A 100 20.71 5.51 -21.12
N ALA A 101 19.66 5.49 -21.96
CA ALA A 101 19.81 5.37 -23.43
C ALA A 101 19.87 6.70 -24.17
N ALA A 102 19.82 7.84 -23.45
CA ALA A 102 19.74 9.17 -24.08
C ALA A 102 20.98 10.08 -23.86
N THR A 103 22.18 9.53 -23.67
CA THR A 103 23.40 10.33 -23.61
C THR A 103 24.48 9.71 -24.50
N GLY A 104 24.40 10.03 -25.78
CA GLY A 104 25.46 9.70 -26.69
C GLY A 104 25.17 10.17 -28.11
N THR A 105 25.30 11.47 -28.39
CA THR A 105 25.84 12.11 -29.57
C THR A 105 25.45 13.59 -29.57
N GLY A 106 26.38 14.45 -29.30
CA GLY A 106 26.24 15.87 -29.48
C GLY A 106 27.63 16.46 -29.74
N VAL A 107 28.01 16.50 -31.00
CA VAL A 107 29.14 17.29 -31.51
C VAL A 107 28.78 18.77 -31.39
N GLY A 108 29.74 19.58 -30.94
CA GLY A 108 29.58 20.99 -30.70
C GLY A 108 29.28 21.82 -31.94
N ASP A 109 28.82 23.01 -31.75
CA ASP A 109 29.38 24.21 -32.36
C ASP A 109 29.00 25.47 -31.58
N ASP A 110 29.87 26.44 -31.71
CA ASP A 110 30.10 27.68 -31.07
C ASP A 110 29.07 28.78 -31.46
N SER A 111 28.89 29.73 -30.58
CA SER A 111 28.79 31.18 -30.81
C SER A 111 27.65 31.93 -30.12
N SER A 112 28.11 32.74 -29.18
CA SER A 112 27.73 34.14 -28.90
C SER A 112 26.30 34.57 -28.64
N GLY A 113 26.13 35.07 -27.44
CA GLY A 113 25.67 36.45 -27.25
C GLY A 113 24.23 36.70 -26.90
N HIS A 114 23.98 37.13 -25.76
CA HIS A 114 23.38 38.37 -25.29
C HIS A 114 22.45 38.21 -24.09
N ALA A 115 22.72 39.05 -23.12
CA ALA A 115 22.01 39.22 -21.88
C ALA A 115 20.60 39.79 -22.06
N THR A 116 19.71 39.48 -21.19
CA THR A 116 18.93 40.39 -20.30
C THR A 116 17.60 39.77 -19.87
N GLY A 117 17.26 39.95 -18.61
CA GLY A 117 15.88 39.92 -18.19
C GLY A 117 15.55 38.98 -17.03
N ALA A 118 15.91 39.42 -15.84
CA ALA A 118 15.39 38.85 -14.58
C ALA A 118 13.90 39.06 -14.50
N GLN A 119 13.14 38.01 -14.26
CA GLN A 119 11.79 38.14 -13.69
C GLN A 119 11.53 37.02 -12.68
N LYS A 120 11.46 37.44 -11.42
CA LYS A 120 11.16 36.67 -10.24
C LYS A 120 9.67 36.28 -10.24
N PRO A 121 9.25 35.04 -10.00
CA PRO A 121 7.86 34.75 -9.74
C PRO A 121 7.48 35.09 -8.30
N GLN A 122 6.41 35.84 -8.18
CA GLN A 122 5.81 36.24 -6.91
C GLN A 122 5.16 35.07 -6.20
N ARG A 123 5.45 35.04 -4.90
CA ARG A 123 4.82 34.20 -3.88
C ARG A 123 3.37 34.59 -3.70
N GLN A 124 2.41 33.79 -4.07
CA GLN A 124 1.03 33.94 -3.64
C GLN A 124 0.84 33.32 -2.25
N LYS A 125 0.34 34.15 -1.34
CA LYS A 125 -0.06 33.78 0.02
C LYS A 125 -1.36 32.96 -0.01
N PRO A 126 -1.57 32.03 0.93
CA PRO A 126 -2.86 31.36 1.09
C PRO A 126 -3.86 32.30 1.75
N VAL A 127 -5.07 32.30 1.24
CA VAL A 127 -6.22 33.02 1.76
C VAL A 127 -6.77 32.25 2.96
N ALA A 128 -7.01 32.99 4.04
CA ALA A 128 -7.49 32.53 5.32
C ALA A 128 -8.96 32.06 5.30
N GLU A 129 -9.19 31.10 6.14
CA GLU A 129 -10.42 30.60 6.75
C GLU A 129 -11.57 31.57 6.89
N ALA A 130 -12.77 31.03 6.69
CA ALA A 130 -13.99 31.51 7.33
C ALA A 130 -14.65 30.36 8.11
N PRO A 131 -15.06 30.55 9.35
CA PRO A 131 -15.72 29.54 10.17
C PRO A 131 -17.20 29.46 9.82
N CYS A 132 -17.72 28.25 9.63
CA CYS A 132 -19.15 28.03 9.58
C CYS A 132 -19.68 27.66 10.97
N ASP A 133 -20.50 28.56 11.45
CA ASP A 133 -21.39 28.48 12.59
C ASP A 133 -22.20 27.17 12.65
N ALA A 134 -22.33 26.69 13.85
CA ALA A 134 -23.33 25.69 14.23
C ALA A 134 -24.66 26.40 14.55
N PRO A 135 -25.80 25.80 14.26
CA PRO A 135 -27.02 26.13 14.99
C PRO A 135 -27.34 25.02 16.00
N GLU A 136 -27.33 25.42 17.25
CA GLU A 136 -28.14 24.82 18.30
C GLU A 136 -29.63 25.00 17.99
N THR A 137 -30.37 23.95 18.08
CA THR A 137 -31.79 24.00 18.52
C THR A 137 -32.04 22.65 19.16
N GLY A 138 -32.32 22.51 20.37
CA GLY A 138 -33.33 23.19 21.19
C GLY A 138 -34.61 22.38 21.18
N ASN A 139 -34.64 21.39 22.07
CA ASN A 139 -35.64 21.16 23.11
C ASN A 139 -37.11 20.82 22.79
N LYS A 140 -37.59 19.97 23.64
CA LYS A 140 -38.95 19.79 24.22
C LYS A 140 -39.87 18.74 23.59
N GLN A 141 -40.10 17.80 24.32
CA GLN A 141 -41.19 17.17 25.11
C GLN A 141 -41.17 15.70 24.94
#